data_69f079d439b7a93a22ac55134179952b
#
_entry.id   69f079d439b7a93a22ac55134179952b
#
_cell.length_a   1.000
_cell.length_b   1.000
_cell.length_c   1.000
_cell.angle_alpha   90.00
_cell.angle_beta   90.00
_cell.angle_gamma   90.00
#
_symmetry.space_group_name_H-M   'P 1'
#
loop_
_entity.id
_entity.type
_entity.pdbx_description
1 polymer ?
#
loop_
_entity_poly.entity_id
_entity_poly.type
_entity_poly.pdbx_seq_one_letter_code
_entity_poly.pdbx_strand_id
1 'polypeptide(L)'
;EQKADLSPIELASVFHYRYIRIHPFEDGNGRIARLLVNYILTRYHYPMIVVKSKDKDRYLTALNRCDVNVGPVPSAGAHAKPEQLVPFVEYMTKCLETALTVCIKAAKGESIEEDDDFQKQIKLLQRKAEKREDTRSRSDTVENKVDLYNKLLLPYSQKMKEGILPAFDFFENMECRYTLGLKNSSRDYSHQNQPLDFESMGNE
;
A
#
# COMPACT_ATOMS: atom_id res chain seq x y z
N GLU A 1 -12.66 -21.51 32.33
CA GLU A 1 -11.73 -21.08 31.27
C GLU A 1 -10.51 -21.99 31.31
N GLN A 2 -10.56 -23.08 30.57
CA GLN A 2 -9.39 -23.89 30.32
C GLN A 2 -8.49 -23.09 29.38
N LYS A 3 -7.42 -22.50 29.92
CA LYS A 3 -6.22 -22.17 29.12
C LYS A 3 -5.70 -23.50 28.59
N ALA A 4 -6.10 -23.88 27.39
CA ALA A 4 -5.36 -24.90 26.68
C ALA A 4 -3.93 -24.37 26.53
N ASP A 5 -2.93 -25.20 26.89
CA ASP A 5 -1.51 -24.89 26.67
C ASP A 5 -1.18 -24.94 25.18
N LEU A 6 -1.84 -24.05 24.39
CA LEU A 6 -1.59 -23.89 22.98
C LEU A 6 -0.33 -23.04 22.78
N SER A 7 0.54 -23.51 21.91
CA SER A 7 1.63 -22.68 21.40
C SER A 7 1.05 -21.45 20.67
N PRO A 8 1.79 -20.34 20.57
CA PRO A 8 1.32 -19.14 19.89
C PRO A 8 0.86 -19.37 18.44
N ILE A 9 1.49 -20.28 17.72
CA ILE A 9 1.09 -20.61 16.34
C ILE A 9 -0.19 -21.45 16.30
N GLU A 10 -0.38 -22.37 17.24
CA GLU A 10 -1.64 -23.11 17.38
C GLU A 10 -2.78 -22.17 17.74
N LEU A 11 -2.57 -21.28 18.71
CA LEU A 11 -3.56 -20.28 19.11
C LEU A 11 -3.96 -19.40 17.91
N ALA A 12 -2.99 -18.89 17.15
CA ALA A 12 -3.22 -18.07 15.97
C ALA A 12 -3.98 -18.85 14.89
N SER A 13 -3.64 -20.12 14.69
CA SER A 13 -4.29 -20.99 13.69
C SER A 13 -5.74 -21.32 14.09
N VAL A 14 -5.98 -21.68 15.34
CA VAL A 14 -7.34 -21.94 15.86
C VAL A 14 -8.20 -20.67 15.75
N PHE A 15 -7.66 -19.53 16.16
CA PHE A 15 -8.34 -18.25 16.04
C PHE A 15 -8.71 -17.95 14.58
N HIS A 16 -7.75 -18.08 13.66
CA HIS A 16 -7.97 -17.81 12.23
C HIS A 16 -9.09 -18.67 11.67
N TYR A 17 -9.03 -19.99 11.89
CA TYR A 17 -10.03 -20.91 11.39
C TYR A 17 -11.43 -20.61 11.92
N ARG A 18 -11.55 -20.43 13.23
CA ARG A 18 -12.84 -20.09 13.87
C ARG A 18 -13.39 -18.78 13.34
N TYR A 19 -12.56 -17.76 13.19
CA TYR A 19 -12.95 -16.46 12.64
C TYR A 19 -13.48 -16.56 11.22
N ILE A 20 -12.82 -17.31 10.35
CA ILE A 20 -13.25 -17.54 8.97
C ILE A 20 -14.61 -18.29 8.95
N ARG A 21 -14.84 -19.23 9.86
CA ARG A 21 -16.09 -19.97 9.95
C ARG A 21 -17.24 -19.12 10.50
N ILE A 22 -16.99 -18.23 11.42
CA ILE A 22 -17.99 -17.27 11.96
C ILE A 22 -18.38 -16.27 10.86
N HIS A 23 -17.43 -15.83 10.05
CA HIS A 23 -17.61 -14.93 8.91
C HIS A 23 -18.40 -13.65 9.25
N PRO A 24 -17.96 -12.81 10.20
CA PRO A 24 -18.79 -11.76 10.79
C PRO A 24 -19.10 -10.57 9.86
N PHE A 25 -18.40 -10.40 8.75
CA PHE A 25 -18.56 -9.30 7.81
C PHE A 25 -18.90 -9.79 6.41
N GLU A 26 -19.55 -8.95 5.61
CA GLU A 26 -19.86 -9.26 4.21
C GLU A 26 -18.60 -9.42 3.34
N ASP A 27 -17.55 -8.60 3.58
CA ASP A 27 -16.27 -8.69 2.90
C ASP A 27 -15.10 -8.44 3.87
N GLY A 28 -13.91 -8.83 3.46
CA GLY A 28 -12.67 -8.56 4.19
C GLY A 28 -12.32 -9.54 5.29
N ASN A 29 -13.14 -10.56 5.56
CA ASN A 29 -12.90 -11.51 6.67
C ASN A 29 -11.54 -12.19 6.59
N GLY A 30 -11.10 -12.60 5.40
CA GLY A 30 -9.77 -13.20 5.22
C GLY A 30 -8.62 -12.22 5.48
N ARG A 31 -8.80 -10.94 5.16
CA ARG A 31 -7.79 -9.88 5.43
C ARG A 31 -7.67 -9.63 6.92
N ILE A 32 -8.80 -9.49 7.59
CA ILE A 32 -8.88 -9.26 9.04
C ILE A 32 -8.32 -10.48 9.79
N ALA A 33 -8.70 -11.69 9.42
CA ALA A 33 -8.17 -12.91 10.04
C ALA A 33 -6.64 -12.96 10.00
N ARG A 34 -6.02 -12.69 8.86
CA ARG A 34 -4.55 -12.66 8.71
C ARG A 34 -3.89 -11.53 9.51
N LEU A 35 -4.55 -10.36 9.59
CA LEU A 35 -4.06 -9.25 10.41
C LEU A 35 -4.05 -9.63 11.90
N LEU A 36 -5.13 -10.24 12.39
CA LEU A 36 -5.25 -10.65 13.79
C LEU A 36 -4.31 -11.81 14.14
N VAL A 37 -4.08 -12.74 13.21
CA VAL A 37 -3.02 -13.77 13.35
C VAL A 37 -1.67 -13.11 13.60
N ASN A 38 -1.30 -12.14 12.78
CA ASN A 38 -0.04 -11.43 12.93
C ASN A 38 0.02 -10.61 14.24
N TYR A 39 -1.10 -10.05 14.66
CA TYR A 39 -1.20 -9.41 15.97
C TYR A 39 -0.93 -10.41 17.11
N ILE A 40 -1.50 -11.61 17.05
CA ILE A 40 -1.24 -12.67 18.04
C ILE A 40 0.23 -13.04 18.04
N LEU A 41 0.81 -13.35 16.86
CA LEU A 41 2.20 -13.77 16.75
C LEU A 41 3.18 -12.71 17.29
N THR A 42 2.98 -11.45 16.92
CA THR A 42 3.83 -10.34 17.39
C THR A 42 3.71 -10.12 18.90
N ARG A 43 2.54 -10.35 19.48
CA ARG A 43 2.34 -10.28 20.93
C ARG A 43 3.20 -11.31 21.70
N TYR A 44 3.50 -12.43 21.06
CA TYR A 44 4.40 -13.48 21.59
C TYR A 44 5.82 -13.38 21.02
N HIS A 45 6.21 -12.23 20.46
CA HIS A 45 7.54 -11.95 19.91
C HIS A 45 7.94 -12.82 18.71
N TYR A 46 6.96 -13.37 17.99
CA TYR A 46 7.18 -14.05 16.72
C TYR A 46 7.11 -13.07 15.55
N PRO A 47 7.83 -13.32 14.44
CA PRO A 47 7.71 -12.52 13.24
C PRO A 47 6.33 -12.67 12.60
N MET A 48 5.94 -11.64 11.84
CA MET A 48 4.74 -11.69 11.02
C MET A 48 4.88 -12.72 9.91
N ILE A 49 3.79 -13.44 9.62
CA ILE A 49 3.71 -14.37 8.50
C ILE A 49 2.92 -13.77 7.35
N VAL A 50 3.27 -14.16 6.12
CA VAL A 50 2.61 -13.72 4.90
C VAL A 50 2.17 -14.93 4.10
N VAL A 51 0.88 -15.04 3.83
CA VAL A 51 0.34 -16.00 2.86
C VAL A 51 0.51 -15.40 1.46
N LYS A 52 1.49 -15.89 0.71
CA LYS A 52 1.79 -15.41 -0.65
C LYS A 52 0.68 -15.85 -1.62
N SER A 53 0.43 -15.05 -2.66
CA SER A 53 -0.59 -15.38 -3.67
C SER A 53 -0.34 -16.71 -4.38
N LYS A 54 0.93 -17.11 -4.55
CA LYS A 54 1.34 -18.41 -5.12
C LYS A 54 1.00 -19.59 -4.20
N ASP A 55 0.81 -19.37 -2.91
CA ASP A 55 0.48 -20.39 -1.91
C ASP A 55 -1.02 -20.45 -1.59
N LYS A 56 -1.85 -19.68 -2.33
CA LYS A 56 -3.30 -19.61 -2.10
C LYS A 56 -3.96 -21.01 -2.13
N ASP A 57 -3.58 -21.84 -3.07
CA ASP A 57 -4.16 -23.18 -3.21
C ASP A 57 -3.80 -24.10 -2.04
N ARG A 58 -2.58 -24.00 -1.53
CA ARG A 58 -2.14 -24.75 -0.33
C ARG A 58 -2.89 -24.28 0.91
N TYR A 59 -3.06 -22.96 1.05
CA TYR A 59 -3.85 -22.37 2.14
C TYR A 59 -5.30 -22.86 2.11
N LEU A 60 -5.98 -22.81 0.95
CA LEU A 60 -7.35 -23.27 0.81
C LEU A 60 -7.47 -24.76 1.02
N THR A 61 -6.52 -25.56 0.52
CA THR A 61 -6.49 -27.01 0.74
C THR A 61 -6.38 -27.35 2.22
N ALA A 62 -5.54 -26.64 2.98
CA ALA A 62 -5.41 -26.85 4.42
C ALA A 62 -6.71 -26.53 5.16
N LEU A 63 -7.39 -25.42 4.81
CA LEU A 63 -8.70 -25.09 5.37
C LEU A 63 -9.76 -26.13 5.03
N ASN A 64 -9.85 -26.57 3.76
CA ASN A 64 -10.81 -27.56 3.32
C ASN A 64 -10.63 -28.92 4.04
N ARG A 65 -9.38 -29.32 4.30
CA ARG A 65 -9.11 -30.54 5.10
C ARG A 65 -9.64 -30.39 6.54
N CYS A 66 -9.51 -29.22 7.14
CA CYS A 66 -10.10 -28.95 8.44
C CYS A 66 -11.62 -28.96 8.38
N ASP A 67 -12.24 -28.44 7.31
CA ASP A 67 -13.69 -28.46 7.14
C ASP A 67 -14.24 -29.89 7.07
N VAL A 68 -13.50 -30.81 6.47
CA VAL A 68 -13.87 -32.26 6.49
C VAL A 68 -13.87 -32.83 7.90
N ASN A 69 -12.88 -32.45 8.72
CA ASN A 69 -12.76 -32.94 10.11
C ASN A 69 -13.79 -32.32 11.06
N VAL A 70 -14.18 -31.05 10.80
CA VAL A 70 -15.08 -30.27 11.66
C VAL A 70 -16.55 -30.43 11.26
N GLY A 71 -16.79 -30.60 9.95
CA GLY A 71 -18.13 -30.73 9.38
C GLY A 71 -18.67 -29.39 8.81
N PRO A 72 -19.77 -29.50 8.02
CA PRO A 72 -20.28 -28.39 7.22
C PRO A 72 -20.99 -27.28 8.03
N VAL A 73 -21.42 -27.58 9.26
CA VAL A 73 -22.21 -26.64 10.07
C VAL A 73 -21.35 -25.47 10.52
N PRO A 74 -21.74 -24.20 10.25
CA PRO A 74 -20.96 -23.02 10.65
C PRO A 74 -20.68 -22.94 12.16
N SER A 75 -21.65 -23.29 13.01
CA SER A 75 -21.48 -23.30 14.47
C SER A 75 -20.44 -24.32 14.94
N ALA A 76 -20.34 -25.49 14.29
CA ALA A 76 -19.29 -26.46 14.58
C ALA A 76 -17.90 -25.85 14.29
N GLY A 77 -17.76 -25.10 13.19
CA GLY A 77 -16.54 -24.40 12.86
C GLY A 77 -16.13 -23.35 13.88
N ALA A 78 -17.08 -22.60 14.45
CA ALA A 78 -16.83 -21.62 15.49
C ALA A 78 -16.28 -22.23 16.80
N HIS A 79 -16.56 -23.53 17.02
CA HIS A 79 -16.16 -24.28 18.21
C HIS A 79 -15.15 -25.40 17.88
N ALA A 80 -14.55 -25.39 16.68
CA ALA A 80 -13.59 -26.39 16.25
C ALA A 80 -12.45 -26.55 17.28
N LYS A 81 -12.12 -27.80 17.59
CA LYS A 81 -11.05 -28.13 18.53
C LYS A 81 -9.68 -28.13 17.83
N PRO A 82 -8.57 -27.84 18.56
CA PRO A 82 -7.22 -27.84 17.96
C PRO A 82 -6.88 -29.10 17.21
N GLU A 83 -7.30 -30.28 17.74
CA GLU A 83 -7.03 -31.60 17.14
C GLU A 83 -7.65 -31.78 15.76
N GLN A 84 -8.75 -31.08 15.49
CA GLN A 84 -9.44 -31.10 14.19
C GLN A 84 -8.73 -30.20 13.15
N LEU A 85 -7.87 -29.29 13.61
CA LEU A 85 -7.25 -28.23 12.81
C LEU A 85 -5.77 -28.51 12.47
N VAL A 86 -5.28 -29.71 12.76
CA VAL A 86 -3.88 -30.11 12.50
C VAL A 86 -3.41 -29.74 11.09
N PRO A 87 -4.15 -30.02 10.00
CA PRO A 87 -3.70 -29.64 8.65
C PRO A 87 -3.45 -28.15 8.46
N PHE A 88 -4.26 -27.31 9.11
CA PHE A 88 -4.09 -25.87 9.03
C PHE A 88 -2.98 -25.37 9.94
N VAL A 89 -2.83 -25.93 11.12
CA VAL A 89 -1.70 -25.64 12.04
C VAL A 89 -0.37 -25.97 11.36
N GLU A 90 -0.25 -27.13 10.70
CA GLU A 90 0.96 -27.51 9.96
C GLU A 90 1.29 -26.50 8.83
N TYR A 91 0.27 -26.04 8.10
CA TYR A 91 0.46 -25.03 7.07
C TYR A 91 0.97 -23.72 7.67
N MET A 92 0.35 -23.25 8.76
CA MET A 92 0.73 -22.00 9.43
C MET A 92 2.12 -22.09 10.06
N THR A 93 2.49 -23.26 10.59
CA THR A 93 3.84 -23.54 11.12
C THR A 93 4.90 -23.38 10.02
N LYS A 94 4.65 -23.93 8.82
CA LYS A 94 5.57 -23.75 7.67
C LYS A 94 5.71 -22.28 7.26
N CYS A 95 4.62 -21.51 7.31
CA CYS A 95 4.69 -20.07 7.06
C CYS A 95 5.55 -19.36 8.11
N LEU A 96 5.44 -19.75 9.37
CA LEU A 96 6.24 -19.21 10.47
C LEU A 96 7.72 -19.60 10.35
N GLU A 97 8.03 -20.85 10.02
CA GLU A 97 9.40 -21.30 9.76
C GLU A 97 10.06 -20.50 8.63
N THR A 98 9.30 -20.21 7.56
CA THR A 98 9.78 -19.36 6.47
C THR A 98 10.08 -17.95 6.96
N ALA A 99 9.18 -17.36 7.75
CA ALA A 99 9.38 -16.02 8.31
C ALA A 99 10.59 -15.96 9.27
N LEU A 100 10.75 -16.97 10.12
CA LEU A 100 11.92 -17.09 11.01
C LEU A 100 13.22 -17.23 10.23
N THR A 101 13.22 -18.00 9.14
CA THR A 101 14.38 -18.15 8.27
C THR A 101 14.81 -16.81 7.66
N VAL A 102 13.84 -16.00 7.21
CA VAL A 102 14.11 -14.64 6.70
C VAL A 102 14.71 -13.76 7.80
N CYS A 103 14.17 -13.81 9.01
CA CYS A 103 14.71 -13.04 10.14
C CYS A 103 16.15 -13.46 10.49
N ILE A 104 16.44 -14.77 10.48
CA ILE A 104 17.80 -15.29 10.74
C ILE A 104 18.78 -14.83 9.66
N LYS A 105 18.39 -14.90 8.39
CA LYS A 105 19.22 -14.39 7.28
C LYS A 105 19.51 -12.91 7.44
N ALA A 106 18.47 -12.11 7.71
CA ALA A 106 18.62 -10.68 7.93
C ALA A 106 19.55 -10.37 9.10
N ALA A 107 19.42 -11.11 10.22
CA ALA A 107 20.30 -10.95 11.40
C ALA A 107 21.77 -11.30 11.11
N LYS A 108 22.02 -12.19 10.16
CA LYS A 108 23.36 -12.54 9.68
C LYS A 108 23.90 -11.59 8.61
N GLY A 109 23.11 -10.61 8.14
CA GLY A 109 23.47 -9.72 7.04
C GLY A 109 23.43 -10.39 5.66
N GLU A 110 22.78 -11.55 5.54
CA GLU A 110 22.57 -12.24 4.28
C GLU A 110 21.45 -11.56 3.47
N SER A 111 21.51 -11.65 2.12
CA SER A 111 20.42 -11.15 1.27
C SER A 111 19.13 -11.91 1.54
N ILE A 112 18.05 -11.16 1.72
CA ILE A 112 16.69 -11.67 1.92
C ILE A 112 15.83 -11.52 0.66
N GLU A 113 16.39 -10.96 -0.43
CA GLU A 113 15.68 -10.81 -1.69
C GLU A 113 15.41 -12.17 -2.33
N GLU A 114 14.18 -12.38 -2.77
CA GLU A 114 13.80 -13.53 -3.59
C GLU A 114 13.96 -13.16 -5.07
N ASP A 115 14.39 -14.10 -5.91
CA ASP A 115 14.52 -13.88 -7.37
C ASP A 115 13.22 -13.38 -8.01
N ASP A 116 12.08 -13.80 -7.48
CA ASP A 116 10.74 -13.33 -7.87
C ASP A 116 10.52 -11.85 -7.59
N ASP A 117 11.17 -11.26 -6.59
CA ASP A 117 10.95 -9.87 -6.18
C ASP A 117 11.62 -8.90 -7.15
N PHE A 118 12.77 -9.25 -7.70
CA PHE A 118 13.45 -8.47 -8.73
C PHE A 118 12.61 -8.37 -10.02
N GLN A 119 12.05 -9.49 -10.47
CA GLN A 119 11.16 -9.49 -11.64
C GLN A 119 9.86 -8.70 -11.39
N LYS A 120 9.31 -8.76 -10.18
CA LYS A 120 8.14 -7.94 -9.81
C LYS A 120 8.47 -6.45 -9.79
N GLN A 121 9.64 -6.08 -9.27
CA GLN A 121 10.12 -4.69 -9.28
C GLN A 121 10.28 -4.17 -10.70
N ILE A 122 10.88 -4.96 -11.61
CA ILE A 122 10.99 -4.60 -13.03
C ILE A 122 9.62 -4.39 -13.64
N LYS A 123 8.66 -5.32 -13.46
CA LYS A 123 7.29 -5.18 -13.98
C LYS A 123 6.57 -3.95 -13.40
N LEU A 124 6.79 -3.64 -12.13
CA LEU A 124 6.24 -2.43 -11.50
C LEU A 124 6.85 -1.15 -12.08
N LEU A 125 8.16 -1.16 -12.33
CA LEU A 125 8.85 -0.04 -12.97
C LEU A 125 8.39 0.15 -14.42
N GLN A 126 8.24 -0.93 -15.18
CA GLN A 126 7.69 -0.89 -16.53
C GLN A 126 6.27 -0.30 -16.56
N ARG A 127 5.37 -0.80 -15.71
CA ARG A 127 4.00 -0.24 -15.59
C ARG A 127 3.97 1.23 -15.16
N LYS A 128 4.91 1.64 -14.30
CA LYS A 128 5.03 3.05 -13.91
C LYS A 128 5.59 3.91 -15.05
N ALA A 129 6.51 3.37 -15.86
CA ALA A 129 7.04 4.04 -17.04
C ALA A 129 5.94 4.21 -18.12
N GLU A 130 5.20 3.14 -18.43
CA GLU A 130 4.06 3.16 -19.36
C GLU A 130 3.00 4.19 -18.93
N LYS A 131 2.62 4.19 -17.63
CA LYS A 131 1.69 5.20 -17.10
C LYS A 131 2.23 6.63 -17.16
N ARG A 132 3.56 6.81 -17.02
CA ARG A 132 4.19 8.13 -17.13
C ARG A 132 4.24 8.61 -18.59
N GLU A 133 4.43 7.72 -19.56
CA GLU A 133 4.37 8.08 -20.97
C GLU A 133 2.94 8.48 -21.37
N ASP A 134 1.93 7.72 -20.93
CA ASP A 134 0.53 8.04 -21.21
C ASP A 134 0.08 9.36 -20.53
N THR A 135 0.60 9.64 -19.35
CA THR A 135 0.37 10.90 -18.62
C THR A 135 1.18 12.05 -19.24
N ARG A 136 2.41 11.80 -19.71
CA ARG A 136 3.21 12.81 -20.43
C ARG A 136 2.59 13.23 -21.74
N SER A 137 2.06 12.28 -22.51
CA SER A 137 1.42 12.59 -23.80
C SER A 137 0.20 13.51 -23.67
N ARG A 138 -0.50 13.46 -22.53
CA ARG A 138 -1.64 14.35 -22.20
C ARG A 138 -1.25 15.67 -21.55
N SER A 139 -0.15 15.71 -20.81
CA SER A 139 0.24 16.89 -20.02
C SER A 139 1.25 17.82 -20.70
N ASP A 140 1.88 17.37 -21.79
CA ASP A 140 3.05 18.07 -22.36
C ASP A 140 2.73 18.91 -23.61
N THR A 141 1.45 19.03 -24.00
CA THR A 141 1.08 20.00 -25.02
C THR A 141 1.09 21.43 -24.45
N VAL A 142 1.57 22.39 -25.24
CA VAL A 142 1.61 23.80 -24.85
C VAL A 142 0.23 24.29 -24.42
N GLU A 143 -0.83 23.85 -25.11
CA GLU A 143 -2.23 24.14 -24.78
C GLU A 143 -2.61 23.72 -23.37
N ASN A 144 -2.28 22.50 -22.97
CA ASN A 144 -2.57 22.00 -21.62
C ASN A 144 -1.77 22.72 -20.54
N LYS A 145 -0.55 23.15 -20.85
CA LYS A 145 0.29 23.94 -19.92
C LYS A 145 -0.29 25.34 -19.72
N VAL A 146 -0.70 25.99 -20.80
CA VAL A 146 -1.35 27.32 -20.75
C VAL A 146 -2.70 27.24 -20.03
N ASP A 147 -3.48 26.22 -20.30
CA ASP A 147 -4.77 25.98 -19.66
C ASP A 147 -4.62 25.75 -18.15
N LEU A 148 -3.66 24.92 -17.75
CA LEU A 148 -3.30 24.69 -16.34
C LEU A 148 -2.82 25.98 -15.66
N TYR A 149 -1.98 26.76 -16.32
CA TYR A 149 -1.50 28.04 -15.82
C TYR A 149 -2.66 29.01 -15.57
N ASN A 150 -3.48 29.25 -16.59
CA ASN A 150 -4.55 30.24 -16.52
C ASN A 150 -5.70 29.83 -15.61
N LYS A 151 -6.09 28.55 -15.59
CA LYS A 151 -7.23 28.05 -14.79
C LYS A 151 -6.90 27.74 -13.34
N LEU A 152 -5.68 27.32 -13.07
CA LEU A 152 -5.30 26.85 -11.72
C LEU A 152 -4.21 27.73 -11.07
N LEU A 153 -3.06 27.90 -11.74
CA LEU A 153 -1.91 28.52 -11.09
C LEU A 153 -2.07 30.02 -10.92
N LEU A 154 -2.61 30.72 -11.92
CA LEU A 154 -2.79 32.17 -11.84
C LEU A 154 -3.84 32.59 -10.78
N PRO A 155 -5.05 32.00 -10.74
CA PRO A 155 -6.02 32.30 -9.67
C PRO A 155 -5.51 31.94 -8.28
N TYR A 156 -4.77 30.84 -8.16
CA TYR A 156 -4.18 30.42 -6.87
C TYR A 156 -3.11 31.41 -6.40
N SER A 157 -2.24 31.89 -7.30
CA SER A 157 -1.21 32.87 -6.98
C SER A 157 -1.81 34.22 -6.58
N GLN A 158 -2.90 34.64 -7.26
CA GLN A 158 -3.64 35.85 -6.89
C GLN A 158 -4.24 35.73 -5.50
N LYS A 159 -4.86 34.61 -5.19
CA LYS A 159 -5.45 34.30 -3.88
C LYS A 159 -4.40 34.26 -2.76
N MET A 160 -3.23 33.67 -3.05
CA MET A 160 -2.09 33.75 -2.12
C MET A 160 -1.62 35.17 -1.89
N LYS A 161 -1.52 35.97 -2.97
CA LYS A 161 -1.13 37.39 -2.86
C LYS A 161 -2.10 38.16 -1.97
N GLU A 162 -3.41 38.04 -2.21
CA GLU A 162 -4.44 38.66 -1.39
C GLU A 162 -4.39 38.24 0.09
N GLY A 163 -4.08 36.99 0.37
CA GLY A 163 -3.94 36.48 1.75
C GLY A 163 -2.67 36.95 2.45
N ILE A 164 -1.60 37.25 1.70
CA ILE A 164 -0.31 37.66 2.25
C ILE A 164 -0.19 39.20 2.35
N LEU A 165 -0.80 39.97 1.42
CA LEU A 165 -0.74 41.44 1.40
C LEU A 165 -1.04 42.10 2.76
N PRO A 166 -2.08 41.69 3.51
CA PRO A 166 -2.36 42.31 4.81
C PRO A 166 -1.24 42.13 5.84
N ALA A 167 -0.40 41.09 5.68
CA ALA A 167 0.75 40.85 6.56
C ALA A 167 1.91 41.84 6.26
N PHE A 168 1.95 42.43 5.07
CA PHE A 168 3.00 43.39 4.69
C PHE A 168 2.76 44.79 5.20
N ASP A 169 1.53 45.12 5.59
CA ASP A 169 1.21 46.41 6.20
C ASP A 169 1.95 46.66 7.54
N PHE A 170 2.53 45.61 8.13
CA PHE A 170 3.36 45.68 9.32
C PHE A 170 4.83 46.02 9.05
N PHE A 171 5.28 45.98 7.78
CA PHE A 171 6.68 46.18 7.41
C PHE A 171 6.82 47.35 6.42
N GLU A 172 7.40 48.46 6.86
CA GLU A 172 7.76 49.57 5.98
C GLU A 172 8.81 49.10 4.94
N ASN A 173 8.51 49.32 3.65
CA ASN A 173 9.42 49.01 2.49
C ASN A 173 9.63 47.54 2.13
N MET A 174 8.64 46.67 2.26
CA MET A 174 8.73 45.27 1.75
C MET A 174 8.10 45.15 0.36
N GLU A 175 8.89 44.73 -0.64
CA GLU A 175 8.42 44.42 -1.98
C GLU A 175 8.34 42.90 -2.16
N CYS A 176 7.15 42.35 -2.43
CA CYS A 176 6.97 40.92 -2.68
C CYS A 176 6.98 40.64 -4.18
N ARG A 177 8.01 39.98 -4.67
CA ARG A 177 8.09 39.49 -6.04
C ARG A 177 7.97 37.96 -6.04
N TYR A 178 7.03 37.45 -6.80
CA TYR A 178 6.98 36.03 -7.09
C TYR A 178 7.04 35.80 -8.59
N THR A 179 7.74 34.75 -8.99
CA THR A 179 7.89 34.39 -10.39
C THR A 179 7.35 32.98 -10.59
N LEU A 180 6.36 32.85 -11.46
CA LEU A 180 5.88 31.55 -11.94
C LEU A 180 6.55 31.27 -13.27
N GLY A 181 7.42 30.24 -13.30
CA GLY A 181 8.14 29.83 -14.51
C GLY A 181 7.62 28.50 -15.05
N LEU A 182 7.32 28.43 -16.33
CA LEU A 182 7.16 27.18 -17.04
C LEU A 182 8.55 26.77 -17.57
N LYS A 183 9.12 25.69 -17.02
CA LYS A 183 10.40 25.16 -17.45
C LYS A 183 10.17 24.27 -18.65
N ASN A 184 10.49 24.75 -19.84
CA ASN A 184 10.65 23.92 -21.02
C ASN A 184 12.12 23.50 -21.13
N SER A 185 12.42 22.33 -21.63
CA SER A 185 13.74 21.69 -21.63
C SER A 185 14.87 22.45 -22.34
N SER A 186 14.61 23.63 -22.86
CA SER A 186 15.61 24.45 -23.55
C SER A 186 15.58 25.96 -23.26
N ARG A 187 14.57 26.54 -22.58
CA ARG A 187 14.56 27.98 -22.25
C ARG A 187 13.68 28.24 -21.03
N ASP A 188 14.19 29.08 -20.10
CA ASP A 188 13.40 29.60 -18.95
C ASP A 188 12.60 30.82 -19.40
N TYR A 189 11.26 30.72 -19.44
CA TYR A 189 10.38 31.85 -19.62
C TYR A 189 9.84 32.28 -18.25
N SER A 190 10.23 33.48 -17.83
CA SER A 190 9.64 34.13 -16.64
C SER A 190 8.68 35.22 -17.10
N HIS A 191 7.39 35.05 -16.82
CA HIS A 191 6.39 36.10 -17.04
C HIS A 191 5.95 36.69 -15.70
N GLN A 192 6.06 38.00 -15.56
CA GLN A 192 5.59 38.75 -14.40
C GLN A 192 4.09 39.03 -14.55
N ASN A 193 3.26 38.39 -13.73
CA ASN A 193 1.87 38.79 -13.41
C ASN A 193 0.86 39.03 -14.55
N GLN A 194 1.08 38.49 -15.74
CA GLN A 194 0.08 38.57 -16.84
C GLN A 194 -0.41 37.18 -17.28
N PRO A 195 -1.67 37.02 -17.71
CA PRO A 195 -2.14 35.80 -18.33
C PRO A 195 -1.26 35.45 -19.53
N LEU A 196 -0.90 34.19 -19.67
CA LEU A 196 -0.20 33.70 -20.87
C LEU A 196 -1.22 33.67 -22.03
N ASP A 197 -0.89 34.32 -23.11
CA ASP A 197 -1.68 34.30 -24.35
C ASP A 197 -1.04 33.33 -25.34
N PHE A 198 -1.87 32.54 -26.00
CA PHE A 198 -1.45 31.52 -26.96
C PHE A 198 -0.72 32.08 -28.16
N GLU A 199 -1.13 33.30 -28.61
CA GLU A 199 -0.53 33.98 -29.76
C GLU A 199 0.91 34.48 -29.52
N SER A 200 1.29 34.71 -28.27
CA SER A 200 2.65 35.17 -27.93
C SER A 200 3.68 34.06 -27.89
N MET A 201 3.29 32.80 -27.88
CA MET A 201 4.20 31.62 -27.81
C MET A 201 4.52 30.98 -29.16
N GLY A 202 3.88 31.39 -30.24
CA GLY A 202 3.99 30.76 -31.56
C GLY A 202 5.00 31.39 -32.53
N ASN A 203 5.68 32.47 -32.17
CA ASN A 203 6.54 33.26 -33.09
C ASN A 203 8.02 33.38 -32.65
N GLU A 204 8.57 32.34 -31.99
CA GLU A 204 10.04 32.26 -31.83
C GLU A 204 10.58 30.85 -32.09
#